data_9f2b8199aa9bf790e85b594c2e676f29
#
_entry.id   9f2b8199aa9bf790e85b594c2e676f29
#
_cell.length_a   1.000
_cell.length_b   1.000
_cell.length_c   1.000
_cell.angle_alpha   90.00
_cell.angle_beta   90.00
_cell.angle_gamma   90.00
#
_symmetry.space_group_name_H-M   'P 1'
#
loop_
_entity.id
_entity.type
_entity.pdbx_description
1 polymer ?
#
loop_
_entity_poly.entity_id
_entity_poly.type
_entity_poly.pdbx_seq_one_letter_code
_entity_poly.pdbx_strand_id
1 'polypeptide(L)'
;REHFVREANLSRAYADTWMAIGYGATITDPDVVGMMTTTLDVRPGHRVLEIGTGSGYQSAILSHLSNHVYTIEIIEPLYHETNALYRSLEPRYPGYRNIARKLGDGFYGWEKYAPFDRIIVTCAIDHLPPPLIQQLAPDGIMVVPLGPPARQYIMKVERITDEKGGVTLKRTDVYNGVGVQFIPFHDEQGQSYSGQGG
;
A
#
# COMPACT_ATOMS: atom_id res chain seq x y z
N ARG A 1 3.60 -1.08 16.31
CA ARG A 1 4.38 -1.87 15.35
C ARG A 1 4.77 -3.24 15.91
N GLU A 2 4.92 -3.39 17.23
CA GLU A 2 5.31 -4.65 17.91
C GLU A 2 4.40 -5.84 17.56
N HIS A 3 3.12 -5.61 17.31
CA HIS A 3 2.19 -6.68 16.92
C HIS A 3 2.38 -7.18 15.47
N PHE A 4 3.13 -6.45 14.66
CA PHE A 4 3.26 -6.66 13.20
C PHE A 4 4.65 -7.13 12.77
N VAL A 5 5.58 -7.31 13.71
CA VAL A 5 6.90 -7.90 13.46
C VAL A 5 6.96 -9.34 13.95
N ARG A 6 7.88 -10.12 13.40
CA ARG A 6 8.13 -11.48 13.89
C ARG A 6 8.70 -11.45 15.31
N GLU A 7 8.44 -12.47 16.11
CA GLU A 7 8.89 -12.57 17.51
C GLU A 7 10.38 -12.27 17.69
N ALA A 8 11.22 -12.80 16.80
CA ALA A 8 12.67 -12.55 16.81
C ALA A 8 13.05 -11.06 16.66
N ASN A 9 12.14 -10.21 16.21
CA ASN A 9 12.36 -8.79 15.98
C ASN A 9 11.65 -7.88 17.01
N LEU A 10 10.98 -8.44 18.02
CA LEU A 10 10.21 -7.66 18.99
C LEU A 10 11.03 -6.59 19.71
N SER A 11 12.26 -6.89 20.12
CA SER A 11 13.16 -5.95 20.79
C SER A 11 13.55 -4.75 19.91
N ARG A 12 13.40 -4.88 18.60
CA ARG A 12 13.72 -3.88 17.58
C ARG A 12 12.48 -3.34 16.85
N ALA A 13 11.30 -3.68 17.31
CA ALA A 13 10.05 -3.36 16.61
C ALA A 13 9.93 -1.89 16.18
N TYR A 14 10.49 -0.97 16.94
CA TYR A 14 10.48 0.48 16.66
C TYR A 14 11.79 1.04 16.11
N ALA A 15 12.78 0.18 15.84
CA ALA A 15 13.98 0.62 15.12
C ALA A 15 13.60 1.11 13.70
N ASP A 16 14.25 2.18 13.27
CA ASP A 16 14.04 2.73 11.92
C ASP A 16 14.74 1.89 10.88
N THR A 17 14.16 0.74 10.60
CA THR A 17 14.65 -0.24 9.64
C THR A 17 13.53 -1.18 9.22
N TRP A 18 13.60 -1.66 7.99
CA TRP A 18 12.74 -2.73 7.50
C TRP A 18 13.07 -4.06 8.19
N MET A 19 12.13 -4.98 8.24
CA MET A 19 12.32 -6.31 8.83
C MET A 19 11.59 -7.36 7.99
N ALA A 20 12.21 -8.53 7.84
CA ALA A 20 11.56 -9.66 7.17
C ALA A 20 10.35 -10.14 7.98
N ILE A 21 9.26 -10.43 7.28
CA ILE A 21 8.02 -10.99 7.85
C ILE A 21 7.70 -12.39 7.34
N GLY A 22 8.59 -12.97 6.53
CA GLY A 22 8.40 -14.27 5.88
C GLY A 22 7.95 -14.13 4.43
N TYR A 23 7.98 -15.24 3.71
CA TYR A 23 7.51 -15.36 2.32
C TYR A 23 8.15 -14.36 1.34
N GLY A 24 9.37 -13.92 1.61
CA GLY A 24 10.04 -12.88 0.82
C GLY A 24 9.54 -11.45 1.07
N ALA A 25 8.56 -11.27 1.95
CA ALA A 25 7.98 -9.97 2.27
C ALA A 25 8.65 -9.29 3.49
N THR A 26 8.47 -7.98 3.58
CA THR A 26 9.04 -7.15 4.64
C THR A 26 7.99 -6.18 5.21
N ILE A 27 8.16 -5.82 6.49
CA ILE A 27 7.53 -4.62 7.05
C ILE A 27 8.50 -3.45 6.82
N THR A 28 8.01 -2.41 6.16
CA THR A 28 8.77 -1.18 5.85
C THR A 28 9.20 -0.48 7.14
N ASP A 29 10.32 0.26 7.09
CA ASP A 29 10.76 1.07 8.22
C ASP A 29 9.74 2.15 8.60
N PRO A 30 9.70 2.56 9.88
CA PRO A 30 8.70 3.50 10.39
C PRO A 30 8.73 4.86 9.72
N ASP A 31 9.91 5.37 9.35
CA ASP A 31 10.06 6.69 8.75
C ASP A 31 9.39 6.76 7.37
N VAL A 32 9.66 5.77 6.52
CA VAL A 32 9.03 5.66 5.19
C VAL A 32 7.53 5.43 5.30
N VAL A 33 7.07 4.57 6.23
CA VAL A 33 5.62 4.38 6.50
C VAL A 33 4.97 5.70 6.91
N GLY A 34 5.59 6.45 7.82
CA GLY A 34 5.11 7.75 8.29
C GLY A 34 5.03 8.77 7.16
N MET A 35 6.09 8.87 6.36
CA MET A 35 6.16 9.79 5.24
C MET A 35 5.13 9.45 4.14
N MET A 36 5.02 8.18 3.74
CA MET A 36 4.02 7.76 2.74
C MET A 36 2.59 8.01 3.24
N THR A 37 2.29 7.71 4.51
CA THR A 37 0.98 7.94 5.11
C THR A 37 0.64 9.43 5.17
N THR A 38 1.58 10.27 5.56
CA THR A 38 1.41 11.74 5.61
C THR A 38 1.17 12.30 4.20
N THR A 39 1.95 11.84 3.22
CA THR A 39 1.80 12.25 1.81
C THR A 39 0.45 11.84 1.23
N LEU A 40 -0.08 10.70 1.65
CA LEU A 40 -1.37 10.19 1.21
C LEU A 40 -2.55 11.08 1.65
N ASP A 41 -2.38 11.88 2.70
CA ASP A 41 -3.39 12.83 3.22
C ASP A 41 -4.77 12.18 3.41
N VAL A 42 -4.82 11.09 4.15
CA VAL A 42 -6.07 10.39 4.45
C VAL A 42 -6.92 11.20 5.42
N ARG A 43 -8.21 11.32 5.12
CA ARG A 43 -9.19 12.00 5.96
C ARG A 43 -10.33 11.06 6.35
N PRO A 44 -11.03 11.32 7.45
CA PRO A 44 -12.22 10.56 7.82
C PRO A 44 -13.21 10.50 6.66
N GLY A 45 -13.69 9.29 6.34
CA GLY A 45 -14.62 9.06 5.23
C GLY A 45 -13.99 8.77 3.88
N HIS A 46 -12.68 8.99 3.69
CA HIS A 46 -12.00 8.58 2.47
C HIS A 46 -12.06 7.06 2.29
N ARG A 47 -12.31 6.62 1.06
CA ARG A 47 -12.07 5.24 0.64
C ARG A 47 -10.60 5.07 0.30
N VAL A 48 -9.93 4.20 1.04
CA VAL A 48 -8.48 4.00 0.92
C VAL A 48 -8.20 2.58 0.45
N LEU A 49 -7.50 2.42 -0.67
CA LEU A 49 -7.02 1.14 -1.17
C LEU A 49 -5.53 1.01 -0.89
N GLU A 50 -5.15 -0.10 -0.28
CA GLU A 50 -3.77 -0.53 -0.12
C GLU A 50 -3.48 -1.73 -1.01
N ILE A 51 -2.35 -1.71 -1.70
CA ILE A 51 -1.82 -2.83 -2.48
C ILE A 51 -0.58 -3.37 -1.76
N GLY A 52 -0.65 -4.62 -1.30
CA GLY A 52 0.38 -5.26 -0.50
C GLY A 52 0.10 -5.14 1.01
N THR A 53 -0.83 -5.96 1.54
CA THR A 53 -1.16 -5.97 2.97
C THR A 53 0.06 -6.28 3.84
N GLY A 54 0.86 -7.25 3.43
CA GLY A 54 2.05 -7.67 4.14
C GLY A 54 1.75 -8.06 5.59
N SER A 55 2.47 -7.45 6.52
CA SER A 55 2.23 -7.64 7.97
C SER A 55 0.89 -7.10 8.45
N GLY A 56 0.26 -6.19 7.70
CA GLY A 56 -0.94 -5.46 8.10
C GLY A 56 -0.66 -4.14 8.83
N TYR A 57 0.59 -3.77 9.03
CA TYR A 57 0.93 -2.55 9.79
C TYR A 57 0.41 -1.27 9.12
N GLN A 58 0.60 -1.13 7.81
CA GLN A 58 0.11 0.05 7.08
C GLN A 58 -1.42 0.11 7.10
N SER A 59 -2.13 -1.00 6.83
CA SER A 59 -3.60 -1.03 6.90
C SER A 59 -4.12 -0.69 8.31
N ALA A 60 -3.42 -1.16 9.35
CA ALA A 60 -3.77 -0.84 10.73
C ALA A 60 -3.68 0.68 10.99
N ILE A 61 -2.62 1.35 10.52
CA ILE A 61 -2.50 2.81 10.61
C ILE A 61 -3.64 3.49 9.84
N LEU A 62 -3.91 3.08 8.62
CA LEU A 62 -4.98 3.64 7.78
C LEU A 62 -6.35 3.51 8.44
N SER A 63 -6.61 2.42 9.18
CA SER A 63 -7.89 2.20 9.89
C SER A 63 -8.13 3.16 11.05
N HIS A 64 -7.10 3.83 11.54
CA HIS A 64 -7.22 4.93 12.51
C HIS A 64 -7.53 6.27 11.84
N LEU A 65 -7.31 6.38 10.53
CA LEU A 65 -7.53 7.61 9.76
C LEU A 65 -8.85 7.59 8.99
N SER A 66 -9.31 6.40 8.55
CA SER A 66 -10.58 6.22 7.85
C SER A 66 -11.27 4.91 8.22
N ASN A 67 -12.61 4.92 8.16
CA ASN A 67 -13.45 3.73 8.37
C ASN A 67 -13.63 2.87 7.11
N HIS A 68 -13.01 3.24 5.98
CA HIS A 68 -13.17 2.58 4.68
C HIS A 68 -11.82 2.20 4.11
N VAL A 69 -11.17 1.22 4.74
CA VAL A 69 -9.86 0.69 4.32
C VAL A 69 -10.05 -0.63 3.59
N TYR A 70 -9.46 -0.74 2.42
CA TYR A 70 -9.46 -1.92 1.56
C TYR A 70 -8.02 -2.31 1.31
N THR A 71 -7.67 -3.60 1.45
CA THR A 71 -6.31 -4.06 1.25
C THR A 71 -6.28 -5.37 0.48
N ILE A 72 -5.30 -5.51 -0.41
CA ILE A 72 -5.12 -6.69 -1.27
C ILE A 72 -3.76 -7.30 -1.00
N GLU A 73 -3.74 -8.61 -0.78
CA GLU A 73 -2.54 -9.42 -0.61
C GLU A 73 -2.54 -10.56 -1.62
N ILE A 74 -1.41 -10.78 -2.28
CA ILE A 74 -1.25 -11.85 -3.26
C ILE A 74 -0.65 -13.12 -2.65
N ILE A 75 0.11 -12.99 -1.57
CA ILE A 75 0.77 -14.10 -0.87
C ILE A 75 -0.23 -14.77 0.07
N GLU A 76 -0.83 -15.86 -0.36
CA GLU A 76 -1.91 -16.54 0.36
C GLU A 76 -1.58 -16.89 1.82
N PRO A 77 -0.42 -17.50 2.16
CA PRO A 77 -0.08 -17.77 3.56
C PRO A 77 -0.02 -16.49 4.39
N LEU A 78 0.56 -15.41 3.86
CA LEU A 78 0.67 -14.13 4.54
C LEU A 78 -0.69 -13.47 4.75
N TYR A 79 -1.58 -13.55 3.75
CA TYR A 79 -2.96 -13.11 3.87
C TYR A 79 -3.68 -13.80 5.05
N HIS A 80 -3.54 -15.13 5.18
CA HIS A 80 -4.18 -15.86 6.26
C HIS A 80 -3.59 -15.52 7.64
N GLU A 81 -2.26 -15.41 7.75
CA GLU A 81 -1.59 -15.01 8.99
C GLU A 81 -2.03 -13.62 9.44
N THR A 82 -2.02 -12.64 8.54
CA THR A 82 -2.41 -11.26 8.83
C THR A 82 -3.90 -11.17 9.21
N ASN A 83 -4.76 -11.94 8.56
CA ASN A 83 -6.18 -12.03 8.95
C ASN A 83 -6.37 -12.60 10.35
N ALA A 84 -5.61 -13.62 10.72
CA ALA A 84 -5.65 -14.20 12.07
C ALA A 84 -5.17 -13.17 13.11
N LEU A 85 -4.08 -12.45 12.80
CA LEU A 85 -3.55 -11.38 13.64
C LEU A 85 -4.60 -10.28 13.88
N TYR A 86 -5.24 -9.77 12.85
CA TYR A 86 -6.29 -8.75 13.00
C TYR A 86 -7.42 -9.22 13.89
N ARG A 87 -7.93 -10.44 13.69
CA ARG A 87 -8.99 -11.01 14.54
C ARG A 87 -8.58 -11.07 16.02
N SER A 88 -7.31 -11.41 16.30
CA SER A 88 -6.79 -11.47 17.67
C SER A 88 -6.66 -10.08 18.31
N LEU A 89 -6.44 -9.04 17.51
CA LEU A 89 -6.25 -7.67 17.96
C LEU A 89 -7.55 -6.86 17.96
N GLU A 90 -8.62 -7.28 17.29
CA GLU A 90 -9.91 -6.57 17.22
C GLU A 90 -10.50 -6.20 18.61
N PRO A 91 -10.43 -7.03 19.67
CA PRO A 91 -10.94 -6.65 20.97
C PRO A 91 -10.25 -5.40 21.55
N ARG A 92 -8.96 -5.21 21.23
CA ARG A 92 -8.16 -4.06 21.66
C ARG A 92 -8.24 -2.89 20.66
N TYR A 93 -8.37 -3.18 19.37
CA TYR A 93 -8.39 -2.21 18.28
C TYR A 93 -9.63 -2.43 17.39
N PRO A 94 -10.83 -2.00 17.82
CA PRO A 94 -12.08 -2.27 17.09
C PRO A 94 -12.09 -1.76 15.65
N GLY A 95 -11.29 -0.74 15.33
CA GLY A 95 -11.15 -0.18 13.97
C GLY A 95 -10.66 -1.19 12.93
N TYR A 96 -9.99 -2.27 13.34
CA TYR A 96 -9.51 -3.29 12.41
C TYR A 96 -10.63 -4.07 11.71
N ARG A 97 -11.87 -4.04 12.24
CA ARG A 97 -13.07 -4.56 11.58
C ARG A 97 -13.41 -3.80 10.29
N ASN A 98 -12.97 -2.56 10.19
CA ASN A 98 -13.20 -1.70 9.03
C ASN A 98 -12.20 -1.95 7.88
N ILE A 99 -11.25 -2.86 8.07
CA ILE A 99 -10.29 -3.26 7.04
C ILE A 99 -10.89 -4.40 6.23
N ALA A 100 -11.42 -4.09 5.05
CA ALA A 100 -11.82 -5.12 4.07
C ALA A 100 -10.56 -5.71 3.42
N ARG A 101 -10.47 -7.02 3.38
CA ARG A 101 -9.27 -7.76 2.97
C ARG A 101 -9.59 -8.69 1.79
N LYS A 102 -8.72 -8.69 0.79
CA LYS A 102 -8.86 -9.52 -0.42
C LYS A 102 -7.56 -10.29 -0.66
N LEU A 103 -7.68 -11.59 -0.91
CA LEU A 103 -6.62 -12.38 -1.53
C LEU A 103 -6.71 -12.22 -3.04
N GLY A 104 -5.62 -11.83 -3.69
CA GLY A 104 -5.56 -11.69 -5.14
C GLY A 104 -4.51 -10.71 -5.63
N ASP A 105 -4.46 -10.54 -6.94
CA ASP A 105 -3.53 -9.66 -7.60
C ASP A 105 -3.95 -8.19 -7.47
N GLY A 106 -3.08 -7.38 -6.87
CA GLY A 106 -3.29 -5.95 -6.66
C GLY A 106 -3.24 -5.11 -7.93
N PHE A 107 -2.66 -5.64 -9.04
CA PHE A 107 -2.60 -4.95 -10.33
C PHE A 107 -3.98 -4.49 -10.80
N TYR A 108 -5.00 -5.33 -10.58
CA TYR A 108 -6.38 -5.06 -10.98
C TYR A 108 -7.16 -4.21 -9.99
N GLY A 109 -6.59 -3.89 -8.83
CA GLY A 109 -7.28 -3.15 -7.79
C GLY A 109 -8.50 -3.89 -7.24
N TRP A 110 -9.52 -3.10 -6.87
CA TRP A 110 -10.78 -3.65 -6.33
C TRP A 110 -11.99 -2.87 -6.85
N GLU A 111 -12.34 -3.10 -8.10
CA GLU A 111 -13.37 -2.36 -8.85
C GLU A 111 -14.70 -2.24 -8.09
N LYS A 112 -15.12 -3.31 -7.39
CA LYS A 112 -16.36 -3.34 -6.60
C LYS A 112 -16.50 -2.16 -5.63
N TYR A 113 -15.39 -1.64 -5.12
CA TYR A 113 -15.37 -0.59 -4.12
C TYR A 113 -14.84 0.74 -4.66
N ALA A 114 -14.48 0.79 -5.93
CA ALA A 114 -14.07 2.04 -6.59
C ALA A 114 -15.23 3.05 -6.68
N PRO A 115 -14.95 4.36 -6.81
CA PRO A 115 -13.62 4.94 -6.82
C PRO A 115 -13.00 5.07 -5.43
N PHE A 116 -11.65 5.12 -5.37
CA PHE A 116 -10.90 5.33 -4.16
C PHE A 116 -10.35 6.75 -4.08
N ASP A 117 -10.56 7.44 -2.96
CA ASP A 117 -10.00 8.77 -2.74
C ASP A 117 -8.47 8.72 -2.59
N ARG A 118 -7.98 7.61 -2.04
CA ARG A 118 -6.56 7.39 -1.74
C ARG A 118 -6.18 5.97 -2.13
N ILE A 119 -5.03 5.85 -2.79
CA ILE A 119 -4.40 4.54 -3.09
C ILE A 119 -2.96 4.57 -2.58
N ILE A 120 -2.56 3.57 -1.82
CA ILE A 120 -1.17 3.37 -1.42
C ILE A 120 -0.68 2.03 -1.95
N VAL A 121 0.47 2.04 -2.59
CA VAL A 121 1.13 0.83 -3.09
C VAL A 121 2.37 0.60 -2.24
N THR A 122 2.48 -0.55 -1.59
CA THR A 122 3.58 -0.90 -0.67
C THR A 122 4.55 -1.92 -1.26
N CYS A 123 4.58 -2.02 -2.58
CA CYS A 123 5.51 -2.81 -3.36
C CYS A 123 6.04 -1.99 -4.54
N ALA A 124 7.21 -2.37 -5.08
CA ALA A 124 7.86 -1.64 -6.16
C ALA A 124 7.19 -1.91 -7.50
N ILE A 125 6.88 -0.87 -8.24
CA ILE A 125 6.40 -0.95 -9.63
C ILE A 125 7.23 -0.07 -10.54
N ASP A 126 7.38 -0.47 -11.80
CA ASP A 126 8.09 0.33 -12.81
C ASP A 126 7.15 1.25 -13.61
N HIS A 127 5.87 0.93 -13.65
CA HIS A 127 4.82 1.74 -14.28
C HIS A 127 3.51 1.68 -13.48
N LEU A 128 2.70 2.72 -13.61
CA LEU A 128 1.41 2.78 -12.91
C LEU A 128 0.39 1.85 -13.58
N PRO A 129 -0.19 0.87 -12.85
CA PRO A 129 -1.21 0.00 -13.41
C PRO A 129 -2.43 0.80 -13.87
N PRO A 130 -2.85 0.69 -15.16
CA PRO A 130 -4.03 1.41 -15.65
C PRO A 130 -5.29 1.18 -14.81
N PRO A 131 -5.60 -0.03 -14.29
CA PRO A 131 -6.75 -0.24 -13.43
C PRO A 131 -6.73 0.60 -12.16
N LEU A 132 -5.56 0.82 -11.55
CA LEU A 132 -5.45 1.64 -10.33
C LEU A 132 -5.69 3.12 -10.65
N ILE A 133 -5.21 3.61 -11.81
CA ILE A 133 -5.48 4.98 -12.26
C ILE A 133 -6.99 5.18 -12.52
N GLN A 134 -7.64 4.19 -13.14
CA GLN A 134 -9.09 4.25 -13.43
C GLN A 134 -9.93 4.24 -12.15
N GLN A 135 -9.47 3.51 -11.12
CA GLN A 135 -10.15 3.40 -9.83
C GLN A 135 -9.83 4.55 -8.87
N LEU A 136 -8.85 5.40 -9.18
CA LEU A 136 -8.55 6.60 -8.40
C LEU A 136 -9.66 7.65 -8.65
N ALA A 137 -10.24 8.20 -7.58
CA ALA A 137 -11.28 9.22 -7.69
C ALA A 137 -10.77 10.49 -8.38
N PRO A 138 -11.65 11.33 -8.95
CA PRO A 138 -11.28 12.70 -9.28
C PRO A 138 -10.65 13.39 -8.07
N ASP A 139 -9.54 14.11 -8.26
CA ASP A 139 -8.74 14.74 -7.21
C ASP A 139 -8.16 13.76 -6.17
N GLY A 140 -8.18 12.46 -6.52
CA GLY A 140 -7.60 11.42 -5.71
C GLY A 140 -6.06 11.44 -5.72
N ILE A 141 -5.48 10.88 -4.66
CA ILE A 141 -4.03 10.79 -4.47
C ILE A 141 -3.61 9.32 -4.40
N MET A 142 -2.58 8.97 -5.16
CA MET A 142 -1.87 7.69 -5.03
C MET A 142 -0.44 7.96 -4.55
N VAL A 143 0.03 7.14 -3.60
CA VAL A 143 1.44 7.14 -3.17
C VAL A 143 2.04 5.78 -3.49
N VAL A 144 3.17 5.79 -4.19
CA VAL A 144 3.72 4.56 -4.78
C VAL A 144 5.23 4.62 -4.95
N PRO A 145 5.97 3.54 -4.61
CA PRO A 145 7.38 3.38 -4.97
C PRO A 145 7.48 3.04 -6.46
N LEU A 146 7.88 4.02 -7.26
CA LEU A 146 7.92 3.93 -8.73
C LEU A 146 9.36 3.98 -9.23
N GLY A 147 9.73 3.04 -10.09
CA GLY A 147 11.04 3.00 -10.72
C GLY A 147 11.56 1.58 -10.98
N PRO A 148 12.73 1.48 -11.61
CA PRO A 148 13.33 0.20 -11.98
C PRO A 148 13.66 -0.66 -10.76
N PRO A 149 13.85 -1.97 -10.94
CA PRO A 149 14.32 -2.86 -9.89
C PRO A 149 15.55 -2.28 -9.20
N ALA A 150 15.65 -2.44 -7.88
CA ALA A 150 16.71 -1.94 -7.01
C ALA A 150 16.78 -0.41 -6.79
N ARG A 151 15.98 0.41 -7.48
CA ARG A 151 15.93 1.85 -7.22
C ARG A 151 14.58 2.45 -7.57
N GLN A 152 13.71 2.57 -6.58
CA GLN A 152 12.44 3.27 -6.72
C GLN A 152 12.51 4.64 -6.04
N TYR A 153 11.64 5.53 -6.47
CA TYR A 153 11.37 6.81 -5.82
C TYR A 153 9.93 6.82 -5.31
N ILE A 154 9.70 7.39 -4.15
CA ILE A 154 8.34 7.49 -3.61
C ILE A 154 7.65 8.66 -4.30
N MET A 155 6.68 8.33 -5.13
CA MET A 155 5.92 9.28 -5.93
C MET A 155 4.53 9.51 -5.36
N LYS A 156 4.16 10.78 -5.21
CA LYS A 156 2.79 11.21 -5.10
C LYS A 156 2.24 11.39 -6.51
N VAL A 157 1.16 10.72 -6.82
CA VAL A 157 0.43 10.86 -8.09
C VAL A 157 -0.94 11.45 -7.79
N GLU A 158 -1.22 12.62 -8.32
CA GLU A 158 -2.49 13.35 -8.16
C GLU A 158 -3.28 13.24 -9.46
N ARG A 159 -4.52 12.75 -9.38
CA ARG A 159 -5.43 12.75 -10.52
C ARG A 159 -6.16 14.09 -10.57
N ILE A 160 -5.81 14.93 -11.52
CA ILE A 160 -6.41 16.24 -11.74
C ILE A 160 -7.42 16.13 -12.87
N THR A 161 -8.66 16.51 -12.62
CA THR A 161 -9.71 16.56 -13.63
C THR A 161 -10.00 18.03 -13.97
N ASP A 162 -9.86 18.38 -15.24
CA ASP A 162 -10.19 19.75 -15.70
C ASP A 162 -11.71 19.97 -15.85
N GLU A 163 -12.12 21.20 -16.09
CA GLU A 163 -13.52 21.59 -16.25
C GLU A 163 -14.22 20.90 -17.44
N LYS A 164 -13.44 20.36 -18.39
CA LYS A 164 -13.94 19.65 -19.57
C LYS A 164 -13.93 18.11 -19.39
N GLY A 165 -13.57 17.63 -18.20
CA GLY A 165 -13.43 16.20 -17.90
C GLY A 165 -12.12 15.57 -18.38
N GLY A 166 -11.17 16.36 -18.85
CA GLY A 166 -9.81 15.90 -19.18
C GLY A 166 -9.07 15.47 -17.91
N VAL A 167 -8.38 14.33 -17.97
CA VAL A 167 -7.63 13.79 -16.83
C VAL A 167 -6.13 13.98 -17.05
N THR A 168 -5.47 14.55 -16.06
CA THR A 168 -4.02 14.70 -16.00
C THR A 168 -3.49 14.05 -14.73
N LEU A 169 -2.36 13.34 -14.83
CA LEU A 169 -1.67 12.78 -13.67
C LEU A 169 -0.44 13.65 -13.37
N LYS A 170 -0.50 14.38 -12.26
CA LYS A 170 0.66 15.10 -11.75
C LYS A 170 1.47 14.17 -10.85
N ARG A 171 2.77 14.04 -11.12
CA ARG A 171 3.71 13.19 -10.37
C ARG A 171 4.71 14.08 -9.63
N THR A 172 4.92 13.80 -8.35
CA THR A 172 5.87 14.52 -7.51
C THR A 172 6.68 13.53 -6.69
N ASP A 173 8.01 13.59 -6.78
CA ASP A 173 8.89 12.87 -5.87
C ASP A 173 8.77 13.52 -4.49
N VAL A 174 8.39 12.75 -3.49
CA VAL A 174 8.12 13.24 -2.14
C VAL A 174 9.21 12.86 -1.14
N TYR A 175 10.27 12.22 -1.60
CA TYR A 175 11.41 11.84 -0.77
C TYR A 175 12.74 12.45 -1.27
N ASN A 176 12.63 13.59 -1.99
CA ASN A 176 13.76 14.43 -2.40
C ASN A 176 14.87 13.70 -3.16
N GLY A 177 14.52 12.77 -4.06
CA GLY A 177 15.48 11.99 -4.83
C GLY A 177 16.14 10.86 -4.05
N VAL A 178 15.72 10.61 -2.82
CA VAL A 178 16.19 9.45 -2.05
C VAL A 178 15.60 8.18 -2.65
N GLY A 179 16.48 7.32 -3.16
CA GLY A 179 16.09 6.01 -3.67
C GLY A 179 15.71 5.07 -2.53
N VAL A 180 14.63 4.32 -2.72
CA VAL A 180 14.16 3.28 -1.82
C VAL A 180 14.19 1.93 -2.55
N GLN A 181 14.10 0.85 -1.77
CA GLN A 181 14.03 -0.49 -2.33
C GLN A 181 12.86 -1.23 -1.69
N PHE A 182 11.82 -1.46 -2.48
CA PHE A 182 10.66 -2.25 -2.10
C PHE A 182 10.71 -3.63 -2.77
N ILE A 183 9.98 -4.58 -2.18
CA ILE A 183 9.75 -5.89 -2.81
C ILE A 183 9.01 -5.67 -4.13
N PRO A 184 9.44 -6.30 -5.23
CA PRO A 184 8.80 -6.15 -6.52
C PRO A 184 7.32 -6.57 -6.50
N PHE A 185 6.51 -5.82 -7.23
CA PHE A 185 5.14 -6.19 -7.52
C PHE A 185 5.13 -7.37 -8.51
N HIS A 186 4.40 -8.41 -8.22
CA HIS A 186 4.34 -9.61 -9.06
C HIS A 186 2.91 -10.13 -9.21
N ASP A 187 2.68 -10.92 -10.25
CA ASP A 187 1.44 -11.61 -10.53
C ASP A 187 1.28 -12.90 -9.67
N GLU A 188 0.16 -13.61 -9.87
CA GLU A 188 -0.12 -14.87 -9.17
C GLU A 188 0.88 -15.99 -9.51
N GLN A 189 1.62 -15.88 -10.61
CA GLN A 189 2.68 -16.80 -11.02
C GLN A 189 4.05 -16.40 -10.45
N GLY A 190 4.13 -15.30 -9.69
CA GLY A 190 5.37 -14.75 -9.14
C GLY A 190 6.23 -14.01 -10.16
N GLN A 191 5.68 -13.66 -11.33
CA GLN A 191 6.38 -12.88 -12.34
C GLN A 191 6.24 -11.39 -12.04
N SER A 192 7.36 -10.67 -12.05
CA SER A 192 7.35 -9.21 -11.89
C SER A 192 6.67 -8.56 -13.09
N TYR A 193 5.84 -7.54 -12.83
CA TYR A 193 5.28 -6.69 -13.89
C TYR A 193 6.33 -5.74 -14.50
N SER A 194 7.57 -5.75 -14.02
CA SER A 194 8.66 -4.98 -14.60
C SER A 194 8.98 -5.45 -16.03
N GLY A 195 8.96 -4.53 -16.98
CA GLY A 195 9.34 -4.77 -18.37
C GLY A 195 8.21 -5.12 -19.35
N GLN A 196 6.93 -5.03 -18.95
CA GLN A 196 5.81 -5.25 -19.88
C GLN A 196 5.27 -3.94 -20.49
N GLY A 197 5.99 -2.83 -20.36
CA GLY A 197 5.65 -1.55 -20.97
C GLY A 197 6.53 -1.28 -22.18
N GLY A 198 6.11 -1.75 -23.36
CA GLY A 198 6.60 -1.35 -24.67
C GLY A 198 5.60 -0.42 -25.34
#